data_5080d79f34e01a92952bdceed9340233
#
_entry.id   5080d79f34e01a92952bdceed9340233
#
_cell.length_a   1.000
_cell.length_b   1.000
_cell.length_c   1.000
_cell.angle_alpha   90.00
_cell.angle_beta   90.00
_cell.angle_gamma   90.00
#
_symmetry.space_group_name_H-M   'P 1'
#
loop_
_entity.id
_entity.type
_entity.pdbx_description
1 polymer ?
#
loop_
_entity_poly.entity_id
_entity_poly.type
_entity_poly.pdbx_seq_one_letter_code
_entity_poly.pdbx_strand_id
1 'polypeptide(L)'
;MPLQSVNDFVVRFANVNGSGSASANELFARAVLRMGIPVAPRNIFPSNIQGLPTWYEVRVSDAGHLGARGGTDLMVAMNPQTWDKDVASIEPGGYLLYDSTKPMPKSKFRDDIGVIGVPLTAICNREYSDPRQRQLFKNIIYLGALSALLDMDVGEIEKLIAEQYKGKEKLFDANKHALHLGRDWVMMNLEHPIGLRLKRANAVGDRIFIEGNAAAALGAVYGGATVCAWYPITPSSSLAEAFSRYCSRLRVDAATKKHKFAIVQAEDELASIGMVIGAGWNGARAFTATSGPGISLMQEFLGLAYFAEIPAVVFDVQRAGPSTGMPTRTQQTDIISCAYASHGDTKHVLLFPEDPAETFEFGAIAFDLADRLQTPVFVMIDLDIGMNHRLCRPLAWDDARKYDRGKVMTATALEAGADFGRYLDVDGDGIPYRTYPGTHPTKGSFFTRGTSRDRYARYTEEGAAYADNMQRLLRKFETAKDLVPRPLQANADKPTKYGVIYFGSTSPAMDEAIEMLEAKGQNLDRLRVRAFPFHSSVTSFIADHDFVFVVEQNRDAQLRSLIVNECGIDPVRLVPILHYDGTPITARFIARAIGEHLDALKITPLRKVVS
;
A
#
# COMPACT_ATOMS: atom_id res chain seq x y z
N MET A 1 -36.90 5.56 0.49
CA MET A 1 -36.90 5.87 -0.96
C MET A 1 -35.67 5.24 -1.57
N PRO A 2 -35.71 4.75 -2.81
CA PRO A 2 -34.54 4.22 -3.49
C PRO A 2 -33.42 5.25 -3.58
N LEU A 3 -32.19 4.81 -3.39
CA LEU A 3 -30.99 5.66 -3.45
C LEU A 3 -30.82 6.21 -4.88
N GLN A 4 -30.56 7.51 -4.96
CA GLN A 4 -30.29 8.21 -6.23
C GLN A 4 -28.89 8.79 -6.19
N SER A 5 -28.03 8.39 -7.12
CA SER A 5 -26.66 8.92 -7.21
C SER A 5 -26.13 8.80 -8.62
N VAL A 6 -25.32 9.77 -9.02
CA VAL A 6 -24.59 9.77 -10.30
C VAL A 6 -23.10 9.85 -9.99
N ASN A 7 -22.34 8.87 -10.45
CA ASN A 7 -20.89 8.78 -10.31
C ASN A 7 -20.35 8.84 -8.86
N ASP A 8 -21.20 8.58 -7.87
CA ASP A 8 -20.77 8.60 -6.46
C ASP A 8 -21.48 7.51 -5.64
N PHE A 9 -20.94 6.28 -5.66
CA PHE A 9 -21.47 5.13 -4.94
C PHE A 9 -20.44 4.01 -4.78
N VAL A 10 -20.80 2.99 -4.00
CA VAL A 10 -20.00 1.78 -3.78
C VAL A 10 -20.74 0.56 -4.34
N VAL A 11 -20.09 -0.15 -5.26
CA VAL A 11 -20.54 -1.47 -5.74
C VAL A 11 -19.70 -2.55 -5.09
N ARG A 12 -20.35 -3.58 -4.55
CA ARG A 12 -19.68 -4.73 -3.98
C ARG A 12 -20.13 -6.02 -4.63
N PHE A 13 -19.18 -6.81 -5.11
CA PHE A 13 -19.41 -8.11 -5.74
C PHE A 13 -19.05 -9.21 -4.73
N ALA A 14 -20.02 -9.99 -4.32
CA ALA A 14 -19.83 -11.15 -3.45
C ALA A 14 -19.81 -12.43 -4.29
N ASN A 15 -18.67 -13.06 -4.38
CA ASN A 15 -18.41 -14.22 -5.24
C ASN A 15 -17.76 -15.38 -4.46
N VAL A 16 -17.55 -16.48 -5.15
CA VAL A 16 -16.74 -17.62 -4.68
C VAL A 16 -15.37 -17.55 -5.35
N ASN A 17 -14.29 -17.66 -4.57
CA ASN A 17 -12.94 -17.63 -5.09
C ASN A 17 -12.70 -18.79 -6.09
N GLY A 18 -12.01 -18.50 -7.19
CA GLY A 18 -11.80 -19.47 -8.28
C GLY A 18 -12.96 -19.57 -9.29
N SER A 19 -14.01 -18.75 -9.17
CA SER A 19 -15.14 -18.72 -10.13
C SER A 19 -14.84 -17.94 -11.42
N GLY A 20 -13.65 -17.30 -11.53
CA GLY A 20 -13.33 -16.41 -12.65
C GLY A 20 -13.94 -15.00 -12.55
N SER A 21 -14.56 -14.67 -11.42
CA SER A 21 -15.24 -13.38 -11.21
C SER A 21 -14.29 -12.19 -11.13
N ALA A 22 -13.05 -12.39 -10.69
CA ALA A 22 -12.08 -11.30 -10.53
C ALA A 22 -11.87 -10.53 -11.83
N SER A 23 -11.73 -11.23 -12.97
CA SER A 23 -11.56 -10.58 -14.28
C SER A 23 -12.78 -9.77 -14.72
N ALA A 24 -14.01 -10.27 -14.48
CA ALA A 24 -15.23 -9.55 -14.81
C ALA A 24 -15.40 -8.30 -13.92
N ASN A 25 -15.08 -8.40 -12.64
CA ASN A 25 -15.15 -7.28 -11.71
C ASN A 25 -14.09 -6.21 -12.02
N GLU A 26 -12.90 -6.61 -12.45
CA GLU A 26 -11.88 -5.70 -12.94
C GLU A 26 -12.30 -5.01 -14.24
N LEU A 27 -12.93 -5.73 -15.17
CA LEU A 27 -13.51 -5.14 -16.38
C LEU A 27 -14.53 -4.06 -16.05
N PHE A 28 -15.40 -4.28 -15.04
CA PHE A 28 -16.31 -3.26 -14.55
C PHE A 28 -15.56 -1.99 -14.11
N ALA A 29 -14.59 -2.13 -13.20
CA ALA A 29 -13.84 -0.98 -12.71
C ALA A 29 -13.10 -0.23 -13.83
N ARG A 30 -12.46 -0.96 -14.75
CA ARG A 30 -11.75 -0.37 -15.88
C ARG A 30 -12.69 0.30 -16.89
N ALA A 31 -13.89 -0.23 -17.09
CA ALA A 31 -14.88 0.41 -17.96
C ALA A 31 -15.36 1.75 -17.37
N VAL A 32 -15.64 1.80 -16.07
CA VAL A 32 -15.96 3.05 -15.37
C VAL A 32 -14.81 4.06 -15.49
N LEU A 33 -13.57 3.61 -15.29
CA LEU A 33 -12.38 4.44 -15.48
C LEU A 33 -12.30 5.02 -16.90
N ARG A 34 -12.58 4.23 -17.95
CA ARG A 34 -12.59 4.68 -19.35
C ARG A 34 -13.75 5.63 -19.70
N MET A 35 -14.79 5.60 -18.90
CA MET A 35 -15.83 6.64 -18.95
C MET A 35 -15.36 7.96 -18.32
N GLY A 36 -14.11 8.07 -17.87
CA GLY A 36 -13.52 9.26 -17.28
C GLY A 36 -13.89 9.48 -15.82
N ILE A 37 -14.39 8.45 -15.14
CA ILE A 37 -14.84 8.50 -13.74
C ILE A 37 -13.78 7.86 -12.83
N PRO A 38 -13.32 8.54 -11.77
CA PRO A 38 -12.38 7.96 -10.83
C PRO A 38 -12.96 6.75 -10.09
N VAL A 39 -12.14 5.71 -9.97
CA VAL A 39 -12.50 4.47 -9.28
C VAL A 39 -11.38 3.98 -8.38
N ALA A 40 -11.74 3.35 -7.28
CA ALA A 40 -10.82 2.65 -6.39
C ALA A 40 -11.34 1.23 -6.11
N PRO A 41 -10.90 0.25 -6.89
CA PRO A 41 -11.23 -1.14 -6.66
C PRO A 41 -10.42 -1.71 -5.49
N ARG A 42 -11.02 -2.67 -4.78
CA ARG A 42 -10.39 -3.45 -3.71
C ARG A 42 -10.79 -4.89 -3.80
N ASN A 43 -9.81 -5.77 -3.81
CA ASN A 43 -10.03 -7.21 -3.81
C ASN A 43 -9.87 -7.77 -2.39
N ILE A 44 -10.93 -8.31 -1.83
CA ILE A 44 -10.98 -8.94 -0.51
C ILE A 44 -11.14 -10.45 -0.72
N PHE A 45 -10.04 -11.16 -0.80
CA PHE A 45 -9.98 -12.58 -1.16
C PHE A 45 -9.47 -13.44 0.00
N PRO A 46 -9.79 -14.73 0.05
CA PRO A 46 -9.27 -15.67 1.05
C PRO A 46 -7.85 -16.10 0.69
N SER A 47 -7.10 -16.58 1.68
CA SER A 47 -5.77 -17.18 1.46
C SER A 47 -5.80 -18.53 0.72
N ASN A 48 -6.93 -19.20 0.69
CA ASN A 48 -7.14 -20.46 -0.02
C ASN A 48 -7.53 -20.22 -1.49
N ILE A 49 -7.08 -21.11 -2.38
CA ILE A 49 -7.19 -20.93 -3.84
C ILE A 49 -8.64 -21.03 -4.34
N GLN A 50 -9.48 -21.88 -3.75
CA GLN A 50 -10.84 -22.12 -4.24
C GLN A 50 -11.86 -22.32 -3.12
N GLY A 51 -13.12 -22.03 -3.42
CA GLY A 51 -14.29 -22.41 -2.63
C GLY A 51 -14.69 -21.47 -1.50
N LEU A 52 -13.81 -20.56 -1.08
CA LEU A 52 -14.11 -19.60 -0.03
C LEU A 52 -14.71 -18.29 -0.58
N PRO A 53 -15.44 -17.55 0.26
CA PRO A 53 -16.00 -16.26 -0.13
C PRO A 53 -14.91 -15.25 -0.52
N THR A 54 -15.18 -14.51 -1.57
CA THR A 54 -14.37 -13.37 -2.01
C THR A 54 -15.28 -12.19 -2.33
N TRP A 55 -14.80 -10.98 -2.03
CA TRP A 55 -15.51 -9.75 -2.39
C TRP A 55 -14.59 -8.86 -3.23
N TYR A 56 -15.20 -8.17 -4.16
CA TYR A 56 -14.55 -7.12 -4.92
C TYR A 56 -15.37 -5.85 -4.76
N GLU A 57 -14.78 -4.83 -4.17
CA GLU A 57 -15.44 -3.55 -3.93
C GLU A 57 -14.92 -2.51 -4.91
N VAL A 58 -15.81 -1.70 -5.47
CA VAL A 58 -15.46 -0.58 -6.33
C VAL A 58 -16.08 0.68 -5.79
N ARG A 59 -15.26 1.58 -5.25
CA ARG A 59 -15.65 2.96 -4.95
C ARG A 59 -15.63 3.75 -6.25
N VAL A 60 -16.76 4.28 -6.64
CA VAL A 60 -16.92 5.24 -7.75
C VAL A 60 -17.08 6.61 -7.15
N SER A 61 -16.27 7.61 -7.55
CA SER A 61 -16.37 8.95 -6.99
C SER A 61 -15.99 10.04 -8.00
N ASP A 62 -16.95 10.84 -8.39
CA ASP A 62 -16.73 11.99 -9.27
C ASP A 62 -15.87 13.07 -8.61
N ALA A 63 -15.98 13.21 -7.28
CA ALA A 63 -15.13 14.08 -6.46
C ALA A 63 -13.68 13.58 -6.38
N GLY A 64 -13.41 12.32 -6.77
CA GLY A 64 -12.06 11.78 -6.79
C GLY A 64 -11.62 11.11 -5.50
N HIS A 65 -12.54 10.79 -4.58
CA HIS A 65 -12.21 10.01 -3.38
C HIS A 65 -11.80 8.59 -3.75
N LEU A 66 -10.60 8.20 -3.35
CA LEU A 66 -9.99 6.89 -3.65
C LEU A 66 -9.87 5.99 -2.42
N GLY A 67 -10.27 6.48 -1.24
CA GLY A 67 -10.36 5.72 0.00
C GLY A 67 -11.56 4.78 0.04
N ALA A 68 -11.62 3.88 1.01
CA ALA A 68 -12.84 3.15 1.32
C ALA A 68 -13.81 4.12 2.03
N ARG A 69 -15.04 4.27 1.49
CA ARG A 69 -16.05 5.12 2.12
C ARG A 69 -16.69 4.43 3.32
N GLY A 70 -16.97 3.14 3.18
CA GLY A 70 -17.82 2.34 4.05
C GLY A 70 -19.28 2.33 3.57
N GLY A 71 -19.96 1.18 3.82
CA GLY A 71 -21.30 0.89 3.31
C GLY A 71 -21.29 0.43 1.85
N THR A 72 -22.38 -0.20 1.41
CA THR A 72 -22.56 -0.73 0.06
C THR A 72 -23.87 -0.23 -0.53
N ASP A 73 -23.81 0.47 -1.66
CA ASP A 73 -24.99 1.01 -2.32
C ASP A 73 -25.62 0.01 -3.30
N LEU A 74 -24.77 -0.80 -3.95
CA LEU A 74 -25.19 -1.91 -4.82
C LEU A 74 -24.38 -3.17 -4.47
N MET A 75 -25.08 -4.19 -4.03
CA MET A 75 -24.52 -5.53 -3.80
C MET A 75 -24.85 -6.45 -4.97
N VAL A 76 -23.83 -7.08 -5.55
CA VAL A 76 -23.96 -8.15 -6.55
C VAL A 76 -23.69 -9.47 -5.84
N ALA A 77 -24.77 -10.12 -5.35
CA ALA A 77 -24.69 -11.28 -4.46
C ALA A 77 -24.73 -12.59 -5.27
N MET A 78 -23.55 -13.10 -5.63
CA MET A 78 -23.39 -14.36 -6.36
C MET A 78 -22.97 -15.54 -5.46
N ASN A 79 -22.68 -15.29 -4.18
CA ASN A 79 -22.28 -16.33 -3.22
C ASN A 79 -23.41 -16.64 -2.22
N PRO A 80 -24.03 -17.82 -2.29
CA PRO A 80 -25.09 -18.19 -1.33
C PRO A 80 -24.61 -18.31 0.12
N GLN A 81 -23.31 -18.58 0.35
CA GLN A 81 -22.75 -18.78 1.69
C GLN A 81 -22.70 -17.49 2.51
N THR A 82 -22.63 -16.33 1.85
CA THR A 82 -22.49 -15.02 2.49
C THR A 82 -23.76 -14.17 2.40
N TRP A 83 -24.83 -14.72 1.86
CA TRP A 83 -26.08 -14.02 1.55
C TRP A 83 -26.57 -13.09 2.67
N ASP A 84 -26.74 -13.63 3.89
CA ASP A 84 -27.32 -12.85 4.98
C ASP A 84 -26.40 -11.67 5.38
N LYS A 85 -25.08 -11.89 5.37
CA LYS A 85 -24.07 -10.83 5.60
C LYS A 85 -24.07 -9.80 4.48
N ASP A 86 -24.15 -10.24 3.24
CA ASP A 86 -24.11 -9.37 2.08
C ASP A 86 -25.35 -8.48 2.03
N VAL A 87 -26.53 -9.03 2.22
CA VAL A 87 -27.80 -8.29 2.28
C VAL A 87 -27.81 -7.31 3.45
N ALA A 88 -27.31 -7.71 4.62
CA ALA A 88 -27.22 -6.83 5.80
C ALA A 88 -26.30 -5.63 5.59
N SER A 89 -25.29 -5.74 4.71
CA SER A 89 -24.32 -4.68 4.44
C SER A 89 -24.80 -3.58 3.49
N ILE A 90 -25.97 -3.77 2.85
CA ILE A 90 -26.52 -2.81 1.89
C ILE A 90 -27.07 -1.59 2.64
N GLU A 91 -26.74 -0.40 2.19
CA GLU A 91 -27.29 0.85 2.74
C GLU A 91 -28.82 0.91 2.55
N PRO A 92 -29.57 1.53 3.48
CA PRO A 92 -30.99 1.77 3.29
C PRO A 92 -31.26 2.51 1.97
N GLY A 93 -32.19 1.99 1.19
CA GLY A 93 -32.50 2.48 -0.18
C GLY A 93 -31.55 1.97 -1.25
N GLY A 94 -30.48 1.25 -0.90
CA GLY A 94 -29.57 0.64 -1.86
C GLY A 94 -30.18 -0.54 -2.63
N TYR A 95 -29.36 -1.22 -3.40
CA TYR A 95 -29.81 -2.25 -4.34
C TYR A 95 -29.10 -3.58 -4.15
N LEU A 96 -29.84 -4.66 -4.39
CA LEU A 96 -29.36 -6.03 -4.40
C LEU A 96 -29.58 -6.65 -5.79
N LEU A 97 -28.51 -6.99 -6.49
CA LEU A 97 -28.56 -7.82 -7.70
C LEU A 97 -28.22 -9.27 -7.35
N TYR A 98 -29.05 -10.23 -7.77
CA TYR A 98 -28.84 -11.65 -7.49
C TYR A 98 -29.29 -12.55 -8.63
N ASP A 99 -28.83 -13.81 -8.63
CA ASP A 99 -29.25 -14.84 -9.57
C ASP A 99 -30.64 -15.41 -9.21
N SER A 100 -31.67 -14.96 -9.88
CA SER A 100 -33.07 -15.33 -9.63
C SER A 100 -33.51 -16.66 -10.27
N THR A 101 -32.57 -17.45 -10.80
CA THR A 101 -32.89 -18.76 -11.43
C THR A 101 -33.63 -19.69 -10.46
N LYS A 102 -33.30 -19.66 -9.17
CA LYS A 102 -34.00 -20.37 -8.12
C LYS A 102 -34.76 -19.39 -7.24
N PRO A 103 -36.06 -19.65 -6.97
CA PRO A 103 -36.84 -18.82 -6.07
C PRO A 103 -36.20 -18.77 -4.67
N MET A 104 -36.22 -17.59 -4.08
CA MET A 104 -35.77 -17.40 -2.69
C MET A 104 -36.94 -16.95 -1.79
N PRO A 105 -36.99 -17.38 -0.52
CA PRO A 105 -38.03 -16.97 0.42
C PRO A 105 -37.99 -15.45 0.66
N LYS A 106 -39.16 -14.83 0.84
CA LYS A 106 -39.26 -13.38 1.15
C LYS A 106 -38.44 -12.97 2.37
N SER A 107 -38.32 -13.84 3.36
CA SER A 107 -37.52 -13.61 4.57
C SER A 107 -36.02 -13.43 4.34
N LYS A 108 -35.53 -13.73 3.15
CA LYS A 108 -34.13 -13.50 2.75
C LYS A 108 -33.87 -12.09 2.17
N PHE A 109 -34.91 -11.29 2.02
CA PHE A 109 -34.82 -9.93 1.49
C PHE A 109 -35.19 -8.91 2.57
N ARG A 110 -34.70 -7.70 2.41
CA ARG A 110 -35.06 -6.53 3.22
C ARG A 110 -36.08 -5.68 2.46
N ASP A 111 -37.01 -5.06 3.19
CA ASP A 111 -38.07 -4.22 2.58
C ASP A 111 -37.58 -2.79 2.27
N ASP A 112 -36.43 -2.40 2.81
CA ASP A 112 -35.87 -1.06 2.65
C ASP A 112 -34.83 -0.94 1.52
N ILE A 113 -34.67 -1.98 0.69
CA ILE A 113 -33.74 -2.02 -0.47
C ILE A 113 -34.45 -2.40 -1.76
N GLY A 114 -33.88 -1.98 -2.90
CA GLY A 114 -34.32 -2.41 -4.22
C GLY A 114 -33.78 -3.80 -4.57
N VAL A 115 -34.66 -4.75 -4.88
CA VAL A 115 -34.28 -6.14 -5.19
C VAL A 115 -34.38 -6.39 -6.68
N ILE A 116 -33.27 -6.79 -7.31
CA ILE A 116 -33.11 -6.99 -8.74
C ILE A 116 -32.73 -8.46 -9.01
N GLY A 117 -33.66 -9.23 -9.51
CA GLY A 117 -33.43 -10.64 -9.87
C GLY A 117 -33.14 -10.80 -11.35
N VAL A 118 -31.98 -11.32 -11.72
CA VAL A 118 -31.65 -11.71 -13.09
C VAL A 118 -31.39 -13.22 -13.11
N PRO A 119 -32.05 -14.01 -13.98
CA PRO A 119 -31.94 -15.47 -13.99
C PRO A 119 -30.63 -15.92 -14.67
N LEU A 120 -29.49 -15.56 -14.12
CA LEU A 120 -28.16 -15.71 -14.72
C LEU A 120 -27.84 -17.16 -15.06
N THR A 121 -28.09 -18.08 -14.13
CA THR A 121 -27.83 -19.51 -14.35
C THR A 121 -28.77 -20.09 -15.41
N ALA A 122 -30.04 -19.66 -15.47
CA ALA A 122 -30.99 -20.10 -16.51
C ALA A 122 -30.55 -19.62 -17.91
N ILE A 123 -30.09 -18.38 -18.03
CA ILE A 123 -29.53 -17.82 -19.27
C ILE A 123 -28.30 -18.66 -19.68
N CYS A 124 -27.36 -18.91 -18.77
CA CYS A 124 -26.19 -19.73 -19.07
C CYS A 124 -26.55 -21.16 -19.51
N ASN A 125 -27.52 -21.80 -18.84
CA ASN A 125 -27.91 -23.18 -19.14
C ASN A 125 -28.56 -23.31 -20.49
N ARG A 126 -29.28 -22.28 -20.94
CA ARG A 126 -29.90 -22.24 -22.28
C ARG A 126 -28.85 -22.05 -23.37
N GLU A 127 -27.84 -21.22 -23.13
CA GLU A 127 -26.88 -20.78 -24.13
C GLU A 127 -25.66 -21.69 -24.27
N TYR A 128 -25.17 -22.23 -23.16
CA TYR A 128 -23.91 -22.98 -23.12
C TYR A 128 -24.14 -24.43 -22.69
N SER A 129 -23.55 -25.38 -23.40
CA SER A 129 -23.59 -26.82 -23.06
C SER A 129 -22.49 -27.20 -22.04
N ASP A 130 -21.29 -26.57 -22.14
CA ASP A 130 -20.14 -26.86 -21.27
C ASP A 130 -20.26 -26.22 -19.88
N PRO A 131 -20.20 -26.98 -18.78
CA PRO A 131 -20.27 -26.46 -17.41
C PRO A 131 -19.19 -25.41 -17.08
N ARG A 132 -17.97 -25.54 -17.63
CA ARG A 132 -16.90 -24.54 -17.40
C ARG A 132 -17.22 -23.22 -18.07
N GLN A 133 -17.73 -23.26 -19.28
CA GLN A 133 -18.20 -22.05 -19.98
C GLN A 133 -19.35 -21.38 -19.23
N ARG A 134 -20.30 -22.13 -18.69
CA ARG A 134 -21.40 -21.60 -17.87
C ARG A 134 -20.89 -20.82 -16.67
N GLN A 135 -19.88 -21.36 -15.98
CA GLN A 135 -19.30 -20.69 -14.81
C GLN A 135 -18.60 -19.39 -15.18
N LEU A 136 -17.80 -19.37 -16.23
CA LEU A 136 -17.04 -18.20 -16.67
C LEU A 136 -17.97 -17.13 -17.25
N PHE A 137 -18.84 -17.49 -18.18
CA PHE A 137 -19.72 -16.52 -18.85
C PHE A 137 -20.81 -15.96 -17.96
N LYS A 138 -21.22 -16.65 -16.88
CA LYS A 138 -22.12 -16.07 -15.89
C LYS A 138 -21.61 -14.74 -15.35
N ASN A 139 -20.29 -14.61 -15.15
CA ASN A 139 -19.69 -13.38 -14.67
C ASN A 139 -19.74 -12.26 -15.74
N ILE A 140 -19.64 -12.59 -17.02
CA ILE A 140 -19.77 -11.61 -18.10
C ILE A 140 -21.24 -11.23 -18.32
N ILE A 141 -22.17 -12.16 -18.15
CA ILE A 141 -23.60 -11.90 -18.23
C ILE A 141 -24.06 -10.93 -17.13
N TYR A 142 -23.63 -11.11 -15.85
CA TYR A 142 -23.99 -10.11 -14.84
C TYR A 142 -23.34 -8.75 -15.09
N LEU A 143 -22.13 -8.71 -15.67
CA LEU A 143 -21.51 -7.45 -16.09
C LEU A 143 -22.37 -6.76 -17.18
N GLY A 144 -22.89 -7.52 -18.14
CA GLY A 144 -23.83 -7.03 -19.13
C GLY A 144 -25.12 -6.49 -18.49
N ALA A 145 -25.70 -7.22 -17.54
CA ALA A 145 -26.87 -6.75 -16.79
C ALA A 145 -26.58 -5.43 -16.04
N LEU A 146 -25.43 -5.31 -15.36
CA LEU A 146 -25.00 -4.08 -14.71
C LEU A 146 -24.85 -2.92 -15.68
N SER A 147 -24.39 -3.18 -16.91
CA SER A 147 -24.23 -2.11 -17.92
C SER A 147 -25.55 -1.44 -18.28
N ALA A 148 -26.66 -2.19 -18.30
CA ALA A 148 -28.00 -1.63 -18.51
C ALA A 148 -28.54 -0.95 -17.23
N LEU A 149 -28.40 -1.61 -16.09
CA LEU A 149 -28.91 -1.10 -14.80
C LEU A 149 -28.25 0.22 -14.36
N LEU A 150 -26.97 0.41 -14.68
CA LEU A 150 -26.18 1.59 -14.28
C LEU A 150 -25.98 2.62 -15.42
N ASP A 151 -26.62 2.41 -16.58
CA ASP A 151 -26.47 3.29 -17.76
C ASP A 151 -25.01 3.40 -18.24
N MET A 152 -24.26 2.29 -18.20
CA MET A 152 -22.87 2.25 -18.63
C MET A 152 -22.75 2.24 -20.17
N ASP A 153 -21.68 2.85 -20.66
CA ASP A 153 -21.28 2.71 -22.05
C ASP A 153 -20.72 1.31 -22.30
N VAL A 154 -21.54 0.44 -22.85
CA VAL A 154 -21.17 -0.95 -23.16
C VAL A 154 -20.00 -1.04 -24.14
N GLY A 155 -19.84 -0.06 -25.02
CA GLY A 155 -18.72 0.01 -25.98
C GLY A 155 -17.36 0.08 -25.30
N GLU A 156 -17.25 0.66 -24.11
CA GLU A 156 -15.99 0.66 -23.35
C GLU A 156 -15.67 -0.75 -22.81
N ILE A 157 -16.69 -1.51 -22.41
CA ILE A 157 -16.50 -2.91 -21.98
C ILE A 157 -16.05 -3.76 -23.17
N GLU A 158 -16.70 -3.60 -24.34
CA GLU A 158 -16.32 -4.31 -25.57
C GLU A 158 -14.88 -4.03 -25.99
N LYS A 159 -14.43 -2.77 -25.92
CA LYS A 159 -13.03 -2.40 -26.21
C LYS A 159 -12.05 -3.08 -25.27
N LEU A 160 -12.37 -3.14 -23.98
CA LEU A 160 -11.54 -3.82 -22.98
C LEU A 160 -11.45 -5.33 -23.24
N ILE A 161 -12.57 -5.97 -23.61
CA ILE A 161 -12.60 -7.39 -23.99
C ILE A 161 -11.77 -7.61 -25.25
N ALA A 162 -11.85 -6.72 -26.25
CA ALA A 162 -11.06 -6.81 -27.47
C ALA A 162 -9.55 -6.70 -27.21
N GLU A 163 -9.14 -5.81 -26.30
CA GLU A 163 -7.75 -5.67 -25.89
C GLU A 163 -7.24 -6.92 -25.15
N GLN A 164 -8.05 -7.44 -24.22
CA GLN A 164 -7.71 -8.64 -23.44
C GLN A 164 -7.54 -9.88 -24.30
N TYR A 165 -8.37 -10.02 -25.34
CA TYR A 165 -8.36 -11.17 -26.23
C TYR A 165 -7.78 -10.88 -27.62
N LYS A 166 -6.91 -9.87 -27.72
CA LYS A 166 -6.24 -9.51 -28.98
C LYS A 166 -5.58 -10.72 -29.63
N GLY A 167 -5.94 -11.02 -30.88
CA GLY A 167 -5.49 -12.20 -31.63
C GLY A 167 -6.20 -13.51 -31.26
N LYS A 168 -7.29 -13.46 -30.48
CA LYS A 168 -8.10 -14.61 -30.09
C LYS A 168 -9.59 -14.32 -30.37
N GLU A 169 -9.94 -14.13 -31.64
CA GLU A 169 -11.26 -13.66 -32.09
C GLU A 169 -12.42 -14.47 -31.50
N LYS A 170 -12.32 -15.82 -31.49
CA LYS A 170 -13.36 -16.68 -30.92
C LYS A 170 -13.67 -16.38 -29.43
N LEU A 171 -12.65 -16.01 -28.66
CA LEU A 171 -12.84 -15.66 -27.25
C LEU A 171 -13.43 -14.26 -27.12
N PHE A 172 -13.06 -13.33 -27.99
CA PHE A 172 -13.67 -12.01 -28.06
C PHE A 172 -15.17 -12.12 -28.35
N ASP A 173 -15.53 -12.82 -29.42
CA ASP A 173 -16.93 -12.97 -29.85
C ASP A 173 -17.80 -13.64 -28.77
N ALA A 174 -17.26 -14.70 -28.12
CA ALA A 174 -17.97 -15.40 -27.06
C ALA A 174 -18.22 -14.50 -25.83
N ASN A 175 -17.23 -13.71 -25.42
CA ASN A 175 -17.39 -12.79 -24.29
C ASN A 175 -18.32 -11.61 -24.65
N LYS A 176 -18.20 -11.07 -25.84
CA LYS A 176 -19.10 -10.02 -26.34
C LYS A 176 -20.55 -10.54 -26.38
N HIS A 177 -20.80 -11.74 -26.91
CA HIS A 177 -22.12 -12.37 -26.90
C HIS A 177 -22.67 -12.51 -25.47
N ALA A 178 -21.87 -13.04 -24.53
CA ALA A 178 -22.26 -13.17 -23.13
C ALA A 178 -22.64 -11.82 -22.49
N LEU A 179 -21.86 -10.76 -22.78
CA LEU A 179 -22.13 -9.40 -22.31
C LEU A 179 -23.51 -8.92 -22.76
N HIS A 180 -23.84 -9.10 -24.07
CA HIS A 180 -25.12 -8.69 -24.62
C HIS A 180 -26.28 -9.51 -24.08
N LEU A 181 -26.13 -10.82 -23.85
CA LEU A 181 -27.18 -11.64 -23.22
C LEU A 181 -27.69 -11.05 -21.90
N GLY A 182 -26.77 -10.59 -21.04
CA GLY A 182 -27.13 -9.98 -19.76
C GLY A 182 -27.77 -8.60 -19.92
N ARG A 183 -27.21 -7.76 -20.79
CA ARG A 183 -27.71 -6.41 -21.08
C ARG A 183 -29.14 -6.47 -21.69
N ASP A 184 -29.30 -7.23 -22.74
CA ASP A 184 -30.57 -7.31 -23.49
C ASP A 184 -31.68 -7.89 -22.61
N TRP A 185 -31.35 -8.88 -21.77
CA TRP A 185 -32.31 -9.43 -20.82
C TRP A 185 -32.85 -8.35 -19.88
N VAL A 186 -31.98 -7.51 -19.28
CA VAL A 186 -32.40 -6.40 -18.41
C VAL A 186 -33.24 -5.39 -19.18
N MET A 187 -32.81 -5.00 -20.38
CA MET A 187 -33.52 -4.02 -21.20
C MET A 187 -34.95 -4.48 -21.59
N MET A 188 -35.16 -5.79 -21.72
CA MET A 188 -36.46 -6.34 -22.05
C MET A 188 -37.37 -6.62 -20.84
N ASN A 189 -36.81 -6.83 -19.65
CA ASN A 189 -37.57 -7.40 -18.54
C ASN A 189 -37.59 -6.53 -17.25
N LEU A 190 -36.73 -5.53 -17.12
CA LEU A 190 -36.61 -4.73 -15.90
C LEU A 190 -36.69 -3.23 -16.19
N GLU A 191 -37.12 -2.48 -15.19
CA GLU A 191 -36.92 -1.02 -15.21
C GLU A 191 -35.43 -0.70 -15.17
N HIS A 192 -34.99 0.13 -16.09
CA HIS A 192 -33.61 0.57 -16.22
C HIS A 192 -33.52 1.99 -16.79
N PRO A 193 -32.46 2.76 -16.45
CA PRO A 193 -31.51 2.50 -15.40
C PRO A 193 -32.15 2.60 -14.00
N ILE A 194 -31.48 2.04 -12.99
CA ILE A 194 -31.86 2.20 -11.58
C ILE A 194 -31.47 3.62 -11.06
N GLY A 195 -31.68 3.88 -9.77
CA GLY A 195 -31.30 5.19 -9.20
C GLY A 195 -29.80 5.49 -9.22
N LEU A 196 -28.95 4.47 -9.27
CA LEU A 196 -27.50 4.63 -9.43
C LEU A 196 -27.13 4.68 -10.92
N ARG A 197 -26.36 5.68 -11.33
CA ARG A 197 -26.01 5.87 -12.75
C ARG A 197 -24.54 6.24 -12.92
N LEU A 198 -24.00 5.79 -14.05
CA LEU A 198 -22.66 6.14 -14.52
C LEU A 198 -22.78 7.03 -15.76
N LYS A 199 -22.37 8.27 -15.64
CA LYS A 199 -22.33 9.22 -16.76
C LYS A 199 -20.88 9.57 -17.09
N ARG A 200 -20.55 9.60 -18.37
CA ARG A 200 -19.22 10.04 -18.81
C ARG A 200 -18.82 11.34 -18.14
N ALA A 201 -17.59 11.38 -17.65
CA ALA A 201 -16.97 12.53 -17.00
C ALA A 201 -15.56 12.77 -17.58
N ASN A 202 -14.88 13.78 -17.10
CA ASN A 202 -13.46 14.02 -17.37
C ASN A 202 -12.71 14.26 -16.05
N ALA A 203 -13.02 13.43 -15.05
CA ALA A 203 -12.48 13.60 -13.72
C ALA A 203 -11.22 12.74 -13.46
N VAL A 204 -10.84 11.84 -14.38
CA VAL A 204 -9.61 11.06 -14.30
C VAL A 204 -8.37 11.91 -14.65
N GLY A 205 -8.47 12.78 -15.64
CA GLY A 205 -7.34 13.60 -16.11
C GLY A 205 -6.22 12.74 -16.70
N ASP A 206 -4.97 13.10 -16.38
CA ASP A 206 -3.75 12.41 -16.80
C ASP A 206 -3.31 11.28 -15.86
N ARG A 207 -4.10 11.01 -14.81
CA ARG A 207 -3.77 9.99 -13.82
C ARG A 207 -3.67 8.59 -14.45
N ILE A 208 -2.74 7.82 -13.91
CA ILE A 208 -2.52 6.43 -14.29
C ILE A 208 -3.15 5.47 -13.29
N PHE A 209 -3.36 4.23 -13.72
CA PHE A 209 -3.99 3.18 -12.93
C PHE A 209 -3.04 1.99 -12.77
N ILE A 210 -2.45 1.83 -11.57
CA ILE A 210 -1.37 0.88 -11.31
C ILE A 210 -1.45 0.33 -9.87
N GLU A 211 -0.94 -0.88 -9.65
CA GLU A 211 -0.75 -1.46 -8.32
C GLU A 211 0.49 -0.90 -7.63
N GLY A 212 0.45 -0.73 -6.31
CA GLY A 212 1.59 -0.24 -5.54
C GLY A 212 2.82 -1.13 -5.65
N ASN A 213 2.67 -2.45 -5.63
CA ASN A 213 3.80 -3.38 -5.79
C ASN A 213 4.49 -3.22 -7.16
N ALA A 214 3.72 -3.02 -8.22
CA ALA A 214 4.29 -2.77 -9.55
C ALA A 214 5.00 -1.40 -9.60
N ALA A 215 4.44 -0.38 -8.97
CA ALA A 215 5.05 0.94 -8.86
C ALA A 215 6.35 0.91 -8.03
N ALA A 216 6.36 0.20 -6.88
CA ALA A 216 7.55 -0.01 -6.05
C ALA A 216 8.68 -0.70 -6.83
N ALA A 217 8.34 -1.76 -7.56
CA ALA A 217 9.29 -2.49 -8.40
C ALA A 217 9.91 -1.61 -9.49
N LEU A 218 9.09 -0.77 -10.13
CA LEU A 218 9.58 0.20 -11.11
C LEU A 218 10.46 1.26 -10.45
N GLY A 219 10.06 1.76 -9.25
CA GLY A 219 10.87 2.66 -8.43
C GLY A 219 12.23 2.06 -8.09
N ALA A 220 12.29 0.78 -7.72
CA ALA A 220 13.55 0.07 -7.48
C ALA A 220 14.43 0.00 -8.75
N VAL A 221 13.83 -0.25 -9.93
CA VAL A 221 14.59 -0.22 -11.21
C VAL A 221 15.19 1.17 -11.44
N TYR A 222 14.39 2.22 -11.33
CA TYR A 222 14.85 3.60 -11.53
C TYR A 222 15.80 4.06 -10.42
N GLY A 223 15.62 3.59 -9.18
CA GLY A 223 16.53 3.77 -8.06
C GLY A 223 17.87 3.04 -8.21
N GLY A 224 18.09 2.34 -9.33
CA GLY A 224 19.37 1.69 -9.63
C GLY A 224 19.56 0.31 -9.00
N ALA A 225 18.52 -0.33 -8.48
CA ALA A 225 18.60 -1.69 -7.95
C ALA A 225 18.99 -2.68 -9.05
N THR A 226 19.98 -3.51 -8.76
CA THR A 226 20.46 -4.56 -9.67
C THR A 226 20.32 -5.96 -9.09
N VAL A 227 20.08 -6.08 -7.79
CA VAL A 227 19.92 -7.34 -7.09
C VAL A 227 18.61 -7.36 -6.32
N CYS A 228 17.81 -8.39 -6.55
CA CYS A 228 16.64 -8.74 -5.76
C CYS A 228 16.81 -10.17 -5.25
N ALA A 229 16.94 -10.35 -3.94
CA ALA A 229 16.88 -11.65 -3.31
C ALA A 229 15.64 -11.73 -2.44
N TRP A 230 14.77 -12.72 -2.66
CA TRP A 230 13.45 -12.75 -2.06
C TRP A 230 12.94 -14.16 -1.80
N TYR A 231 11.95 -14.27 -0.95
CA TYR A 231 11.20 -15.50 -0.70
C TYR A 231 9.70 -15.24 -0.89
N PRO A 232 8.95 -16.14 -1.57
CA PRO A 232 7.53 -15.93 -1.86
C PRO A 232 6.68 -15.82 -0.61
N ILE A 233 6.07 -14.66 -0.40
CA ILE A 233 5.11 -14.42 0.68
C ILE A 233 4.06 -13.41 0.23
N THR A 234 2.77 -13.71 0.46
CA THR A 234 1.68 -12.74 0.26
C THR A 234 1.76 -11.64 1.31
N PRO A 235 1.63 -10.35 0.94
CA PRO A 235 1.28 -9.82 -0.38
C PRO A 235 2.48 -9.31 -1.22
N SER A 236 3.73 -9.59 -0.86
CA SER A 236 4.92 -8.98 -1.46
C SER A 236 5.39 -9.63 -2.77
N SER A 237 4.99 -10.88 -3.08
CA SER A 237 5.51 -11.64 -4.22
C SER A 237 5.36 -10.91 -5.55
N SER A 238 4.24 -10.23 -5.78
CA SER A 238 3.99 -9.50 -7.03
C SER A 238 4.98 -8.33 -7.25
N LEU A 239 5.61 -7.79 -6.19
CA LEU A 239 6.67 -6.79 -6.31
C LEU A 239 7.94 -7.38 -6.95
N ALA A 240 8.43 -8.51 -6.43
CA ALA A 240 9.59 -9.18 -6.98
C ALA A 240 9.36 -9.67 -8.42
N GLU A 241 8.17 -10.19 -8.70
CA GLU A 241 7.76 -10.60 -10.05
C GLU A 241 7.68 -9.39 -11.01
N ALA A 242 7.15 -8.26 -10.57
CA ALA A 242 7.11 -7.03 -11.36
C ALA A 242 8.54 -6.51 -11.64
N PHE A 243 9.42 -6.53 -10.65
CA PHE A 243 10.83 -6.16 -10.82
C PHE A 243 11.50 -7.05 -11.87
N SER A 244 11.24 -8.36 -11.84
CA SER A 244 11.75 -9.30 -12.86
C SER A 244 11.27 -8.93 -14.27
N ARG A 245 9.98 -8.64 -14.43
CA ARG A 245 9.41 -8.23 -15.72
C ARG A 245 10.03 -6.92 -16.22
N TYR A 246 10.20 -5.93 -15.35
CA TYR A 246 10.82 -4.65 -15.74
C TYR A 246 12.30 -4.81 -16.07
N CYS A 247 13.08 -5.54 -15.28
CA CYS A 247 14.49 -5.78 -15.55
C CYS A 247 14.71 -6.52 -16.87
N SER A 248 13.89 -7.50 -17.19
CA SER A 248 13.94 -8.24 -18.46
C SER A 248 13.71 -7.34 -19.68
N ARG A 249 13.02 -6.22 -19.52
CA ARG A 249 12.78 -5.24 -20.58
C ARG A 249 13.81 -4.10 -20.61
N LEU A 250 14.26 -3.65 -19.45
CA LEU A 250 15.00 -2.40 -19.29
C LEU A 250 16.49 -2.61 -18.97
N ARG A 251 16.89 -3.79 -18.47
CA ARG A 251 18.24 -4.07 -17.97
C ARG A 251 18.93 -5.25 -18.66
N VAL A 252 18.58 -5.51 -19.90
CA VAL A 252 19.28 -6.47 -20.76
C VAL A 252 20.12 -5.68 -21.76
N ASP A 253 21.41 -6.00 -21.84
CA ASP A 253 22.30 -5.36 -22.78
C ASP A 253 21.88 -5.66 -24.22
N ALA A 254 21.67 -4.62 -25.02
CA ALA A 254 21.11 -4.77 -26.36
C ALA A 254 22.03 -5.55 -27.32
N ALA A 255 23.35 -5.40 -27.17
CA ALA A 255 24.35 -6.02 -28.05
C ALA A 255 24.71 -7.45 -27.59
N THR A 256 25.00 -7.61 -26.29
CA THR A 256 25.51 -8.89 -25.75
C THR A 256 24.41 -9.80 -25.23
N LYS A 257 23.17 -9.28 -25.10
CA LYS A 257 22.02 -9.96 -24.46
C LYS A 257 22.27 -10.39 -23.01
N LYS A 258 23.34 -9.91 -22.39
CA LYS A 258 23.62 -10.20 -20.98
C LYS A 258 22.68 -9.42 -20.05
N HIS A 259 22.27 -10.08 -18.99
CA HIS A 259 21.50 -9.46 -17.92
C HIS A 259 22.41 -8.57 -17.07
N LYS A 260 21.99 -7.33 -16.82
CA LYS A 260 22.64 -6.39 -15.89
C LYS A 260 21.91 -6.37 -14.55
N PHE A 261 21.38 -7.51 -14.14
CA PHE A 261 20.67 -7.71 -12.89
C PHE A 261 20.74 -9.16 -12.45
N ALA A 262 20.51 -9.42 -11.16
CA ALA A 262 20.34 -10.74 -10.57
C ALA A 262 19.06 -10.78 -9.74
N ILE A 263 18.26 -11.82 -9.94
CA ILE A 263 17.05 -12.07 -9.16
C ILE A 263 17.15 -13.50 -8.65
N VAL A 264 17.13 -13.65 -7.31
CA VAL A 264 17.31 -14.92 -6.65
C VAL A 264 16.11 -15.18 -5.75
N GLN A 265 15.40 -16.27 -6.01
CA GLN A 265 14.47 -16.82 -5.03
C GLN A 265 15.29 -17.64 -4.05
N ALA A 266 15.37 -17.16 -2.81
CA ALA A 266 16.12 -17.81 -1.76
C ALA A 266 15.33 -18.96 -1.12
N GLU A 267 15.96 -19.69 -0.22
CA GLU A 267 15.34 -20.80 0.50
C GLU A 267 14.37 -20.32 1.58
N ASP A 268 14.68 -19.15 2.18
CA ASP A 268 13.85 -18.46 3.15
C ASP A 268 14.13 -16.95 3.18
N GLU A 269 13.48 -16.22 4.07
CA GLU A 269 13.67 -14.78 4.26
C GLU A 269 15.02 -14.45 4.89
N LEU A 270 15.55 -15.32 5.74
CA LEU A 270 16.87 -15.15 6.35
C LEU A 270 17.98 -15.20 5.30
N ALA A 271 17.93 -16.19 4.40
CA ALA A 271 18.85 -16.28 3.27
C ALA A 271 18.69 -15.09 2.32
N SER A 272 17.45 -14.62 2.09
CA SER A 272 17.16 -13.46 1.24
C SER A 272 17.88 -12.20 1.72
N ILE A 273 17.71 -11.83 2.99
CA ILE A 273 18.34 -10.62 3.54
C ILE A 273 19.87 -10.76 3.62
N GLY A 274 20.39 -11.96 3.91
CA GLY A 274 21.82 -12.24 3.88
C GLY A 274 22.45 -11.98 2.50
N MET A 275 21.77 -12.40 1.42
CA MET A 275 22.20 -12.12 0.04
C MET A 275 22.14 -10.62 -0.29
N VAL A 276 21.09 -9.90 0.18
CA VAL A 276 20.99 -8.45 -0.01
C VAL A 276 22.14 -7.71 0.67
N ILE A 277 22.47 -8.08 1.91
CA ILE A 277 23.56 -7.48 2.68
C ILE A 277 24.92 -7.75 2.00
N GLY A 278 25.17 -9.00 1.57
CA GLY A 278 26.38 -9.36 0.83
C GLY A 278 26.54 -8.58 -0.48
N ALA A 279 25.44 -8.40 -1.22
CA ALA A 279 25.43 -7.59 -2.44
C ALA A 279 25.69 -6.11 -2.14
N GLY A 280 25.05 -5.56 -1.10
CA GLY A 280 25.21 -4.16 -0.65
C GLY A 280 26.65 -3.88 -0.18
N TRP A 281 27.26 -4.83 0.53
CA TRP A 281 28.66 -4.71 0.96
C TRP A 281 29.62 -4.60 -0.25
N ASN A 282 29.32 -5.30 -1.35
CA ASN A 282 30.07 -5.22 -2.60
C ASN A 282 29.71 -4.00 -3.46
N GLY A 283 28.80 -3.14 -3.03
CA GLY A 283 28.41 -1.92 -3.71
C GLY A 283 27.23 -2.05 -4.67
N ALA A 284 26.55 -3.19 -4.73
CA ALA A 284 25.31 -3.31 -5.47
C ALA A 284 24.16 -2.63 -4.71
N ARG A 285 23.21 -2.01 -5.43
CA ARG A 285 21.90 -1.64 -4.86
C ARG A 285 21.04 -2.89 -4.86
N ALA A 286 20.74 -3.39 -3.68
CA ALA A 286 20.06 -4.65 -3.47
C ALA A 286 18.86 -4.49 -2.53
N PHE A 287 17.85 -5.32 -2.74
CA PHE A 287 16.65 -5.32 -1.91
C PHE A 287 16.03 -6.70 -1.76
N THR A 288 15.18 -6.82 -0.74
CA THR A 288 14.22 -7.90 -0.60
C THR A 288 12.80 -7.33 -0.44
N ALA A 289 11.79 -8.12 -0.80
CA ALA A 289 10.38 -7.81 -0.57
C ALA A 289 9.79 -8.92 0.30
N THR A 290 9.14 -8.51 1.40
CA THR A 290 8.60 -9.44 2.40
C THR A 290 7.33 -8.88 3.06
N SER A 291 6.91 -9.49 4.16
CA SER A 291 5.83 -9.08 5.06
C SER A 291 6.24 -9.37 6.50
N GLY A 292 5.45 -8.98 7.48
CA GLY A 292 5.75 -9.10 8.91
C GLY A 292 6.39 -10.41 9.36
N PRO A 293 5.91 -11.61 8.94
CA PRO A 293 6.58 -12.86 9.30
C PRO A 293 8.05 -12.94 8.84
N GLY A 294 8.34 -12.45 7.63
CA GLY A 294 9.71 -12.40 7.14
C GLY A 294 10.57 -11.37 7.87
N ILE A 295 9.99 -10.22 8.26
CA ILE A 295 10.68 -9.25 9.13
C ILE A 295 11.12 -9.92 10.43
N SER A 296 10.28 -10.74 11.03
CA SER A 296 10.63 -11.50 12.25
C SER A 296 11.83 -12.43 12.04
N LEU A 297 11.92 -13.11 10.89
CA LEU A 297 13.03 -14.00 10.57
C LEU A 297 14.32 -13.25 10.22
N MET A 298 14.22 -12.04 9.68
CA MET A 298 15.37 -11.23 9.24
C MET A 298 16.11 -10.52 10.38
N GLN A 299 15.62 -10.54 11.61
CA GLN A 299 16.07 -9.68 12.73
C GLN A 299 17.59 -9.72 12.96
N GLU A 300 18.21 -10.89 12.96
CA GLU A 300 19.65 -11.03 13.21
C GLU A 300 20.49 -10.35 12.12
N PHE A 301 20.19 -10.61 10.86
CA PHE A 301 20.91 -9.98 9.75
C PHE A 301 20.64 -8.48 9.62
N LEU A 302 19.46 -8.01 9.98
CA LEU A 302 19.18 -6.56 10.05
C LEU A 302 20.04 -5.88 11.10
N GLY A 303 20.25 -6.51 12.26
CA GLY A 303 21.19 -6.05 13.28
C GLY A 303 22.63 -6.01 12.79
N LEU A 304 23.07 -7.05 12.05
CA LEU A 304 24.38 -7.06 11.41
C LEU A 304 24.53 -5.88 10.43
N ALA A 305 23.53 -5.68 9.54
CA ALA A 305 23.57 -4.58 8.58
C ALA A 305 23.58 -3.20 9.24
N TYR A 306 22.81 -3.01 10.32
CA TYR A 306 22.81 -1.78 11.11
C TYR A 306 24.17 -1.53 11.76
N PHE A 307 24.70 -2.51 12.48
CA PHE A 307 25.92 -2.34 13.24
C PHE A 307 27.17 -2.28 12.35
N ALA A 308 27.26 -3.11 11.30
CA ALA A 308 28.34 -3.07 10.31
C ALA A 308 28.21 -1.96 9.28
N GLU A 309 27.05 -1.25 9.27
CA GLU A 309 26.74 -0.12 8.38
C GLU A 309 26.77 -0.49 6.91
N ILE A 310 25.94 -1.48 6.57
CA ILE A 310 25.79 -1.99 5.20
C ILE A 310 24.43 -1.56 4.65
N PRO A 311 24.38 -0.91 3.47
CA PRO A 311 23.14 -0.55 2.82
C PRO A 311 22.30 -1.78 2.47
N ALA A 312 21.03 -1.72 2.80
CA ALA A 312 20.03 -2.71 2.39
C ALA A 312 18.66 -2.02 2.27
N VAL A 313 17.83 -2.43 1.31
CA VAL A 313 16.45 -1.96 1.20
C VAL A 313 15.51 -3.13 1.42
N VAL A 314 14.50 -2.93 2.26
CA VAL A 314 13.45 -3.91 2.54
C VAL A 314 12.11 -3.29 2.22
N PHE A 315 11.37 -3.87 1.27
CA PHE A 315 9.97 -3.55 1.07
C PHE A 315 9.13 -4.46 1.97
N ASP A 316 8.55 -3.87 3.00
CA ASP A 316 7.60 -4.55 3.87
C ASP A 316 6.18 -4.28 3.40
N VAL A 317 5.56 -5.30 2.78
CA VAL A 317 4.16 -5.23 2.37
C VAL A 317 3.33 -5.86 3.47
N GLN A 318 2.87 -5.02 4.39
CA GLN A 318 2.24 -5.42 5.64
C GLN A 318 0.91 -6.14 5.44
N ARG A 319 0.65 -7.12 6.29
CA ARG A 319 -0.61 -7.85 6.36
C ARG A 319 -1.04 -8.05 7.82
N ALA A 320 -2.28 -8.49 8.03
CA ALA A 320 -2.78 -8.72 9.38
C ALA A 320 -2.05 -9.87 10.09
N GLY A 321 -1.32 -9.54 11.16
CA GLY A 321 -0.67 -10.45 12.10
C GLY A 321 -1.51 -10.68 13.36
N PRO A 322 -0.93 -11.27 14.45
CA PRO A 322 0.41 -11.85 14.54
C PRO A 322 0.54 -13.23 13.88
N SER A 323 1.77 -13.73 13.76
CA SER A 323 2.12 -15.01 13.10
C SER A 323 1.65 -15.01 11.64
N THR A 324 1.12 -16.11 11.13
CA THR A 324 0.50 -16.16 9.81
C THR A 324 -0.70 -15.22 9.69
N GLY A 325 -1.45 -15.01 10.77
CA GLY A 325 -2.56 -14.09 10.89
C GLY A 325 -3.62 -14.26 9.80
N MET A 326 -3.93 -13.19 9.12
CA MET A 326 -4.79 -13.19 7.94
C MET A 326 -3.98 -12.72 6.72
N PRO A 327 -3.36 -13.64 5.95
CA PRO A 327 -2.38 -13.29 4.90
C PRO A 327 -2.90 -12.37 3.80
N THR A 328 -4.21 -12.31 3.62
CA THR A 328 -4.89 -11.55 2.58
C THR A 328 -5.75 -10.42 3.15
N ARG A 329 -5.37 -9.91 4.31
CA ARG A 329 -5.98 -8.76 4.97
C ARG A 329 -4.94 -7.70 5.27
N THR A 330 -5.33 -6.43 5.09
CA THR A 330 -4.44 -5.29 5.33
C THR A 330 -4.39 -4.92 6.80
N GLN A 331 -3.21 -4.53 7.26
CA GLN A 331 -2.96 -3.83 8.54
C GLN A 331 -1.65 -3.06 8.46
N GLN A 332 -1.39 -2.21 9.46
CA GLN A 332 -0.15 -1.44 9.65
C GLN A 332 0.48 -1.85 10.99
N THR A 333 0.90 -3.11 11.11
CA THR A 333 1.29 -3.74 12.39
C THR A 333 2.78 -3.97 12.56
N ASP A 334 3.61 -3.61 11.58
CA ASP A 334 5.04 -3.92 11.60
C ASP A 334 5.92 -2.69 11.91
N ILE A 335 5.31 -1.55 12.29
CA ILE A 335 6.01 -0.26 12.48
C ILE A 335 7.07 -0.35 13.58
N ILE A 336 6.69 -0.78 14.78
CA ILE A 336 7.63 -0.88 15.91
C ILE A 336 8.67 -1.97 15.63
N SER A 337 8.24 -3.09 15.05
CA SER A 337 9.11 -4.21 14.70
C SER A 337 10.18 -3.81 13.67
N CYS A 338 9.84 -2.95 12.70
CA CYS A 338 10.79 -2.43 11.72
C CYS A 338 11.63 -1.27 12.28
N ALA A 339 11.04 -0.36 13.07
CA ALA A 339 11.74 0.78 13.62
C ALA A 339 12.91 0.38 14.54
N TYR A 340 12.74 -0.71 15.28
CA TYR A 340 13.72 -1.25 16.23
C TYR A 340 14.13 -2.69 15.88
N ALA A 341 14.15 -3.02 14.59
CA ALA A 341 14.48 -4.38 14.15
C ALA A 341 15.83 -4.85 14.68
N SER A 342 15.90 -6.11 15.11
CA SER A 342 17.00 -6.79 15.79
C SER A 342 16.96 -6.65 17.31
N HIS A 343 17.96 -7.24 17.96
CA HIS A 343 18.21 -7.12 19.39
C HIS A 343 19.23 -5.99 19.66
N GLY A 344 19.28 -5.51 20.90
CA GLY A 344 20.14 -4.40 21.29
C GLY A 344 19.57 -3.03 20.89
N ASP A 345 20.43 -2.03 20.86
CA ASP A 345 20.06 -0.63 20.62
C ASP A 345 20.13 -0.29 19.14
N THR A 346 19.08 -0.61 18.42
CA THR A 346 18.97 -0.38 16.96
C THR A 346 17.90 0.65 16.64
N LYS A 347 18.08 1.38 15.53
CA LYS A 347 17.07 2.26 14.93
C LYS A 347 17.16 2.21 13.40
N HIS A 348 16.04 2.11 12.72
CA HIS A 348 16.00 1.99 11.26
C HIS A 348 15.14 3.08 10.63
N VAL A 349 15.45 3.42 9.39
CA VAL A 349 14.67 4.38 8.60
C VAL A 349 13.45 3.69 8.00
N LEU A 350 12.26 4.26 8.23
CA LEU A 350 11.00 3.80 7.66
C LEU A 350 10.45 4.88 6.70
N LEU A 351 9.94 4.47 5.55
CA LEU A 351 9.27 5.33 4.57
C LEU A 351 7.82 4.87 4.42
N PHE A 352 6.86 5.79 4.53
CA PHE A 352 5.43 5.51 4.52
C PHE A 352 4.74 6.11 3.28
N PRO A 353 4.76 5.44 2.12
CA PRO A 353 4.04 5.91 0.94
C PRO A 353 2.53 5.78 1.11
N GLU A 354 1.75 6.70 0.52
CA GLU A 354 0.28 6.67 0.58
C GLU A 354 -0.40 6.07 -0.64
N ASP A 355 0.28 6.11 -1.79
CA ASP A 355 -0.26 5.71 -3.08
C ASP A 355 0.82 5.09 -3.98
N PRO A 356 0.47 4.55 -5.15
CA PRO A 356 1.46 4.00 -6.07
C PRO A 356 2.52 5.00 -6.55
N ALA A 357 2.18 6.28 -6.69
CA ALA A 357 3.15 7.28 -7.14
C ALA A 357 4.22 7.55 -6.07
N GLU A 358 3.83 7.69 -4.81
CA GLU A 358 4.81 7.76 -3.71
C GLU A 358 5.55 6.44 -3.51
N THR A 359 4.89 5.30 -3.74
CA THR A 359 5.55 4.00 -3.67
C THR A 359 6.66 3.86 -4.71
N PHE A 360 6.45 4.38 -5.92
CA PHE A 360 7.50 4.51 -6.94
C PHE A 360 8.63 5.45 -6.49
N GLU A 361 8.28 6.63 -6.01
CA GLU A 361 9.23 7.65 -5.58
C GLU A 361 10.09 7.16 -4.40
N PHE A 362 9.44 6.58 -3.38
CA PHE A 362 10.13 6.06 -2.19
C PHE A 362 10.90 4.77 -2.50
N GLY A 363 10.40 3.96 -3.43
CA GLY A 363 11.13 2.82 -3.96
C GLY A 363 12.47 3.20 -4.62
N ALA A 364 12.57 4.41 -5.19
CA ALA A 364 13.82 4.93 -5.71
C ALA A 364 14.68 5.63 -4.64
N ILE A 365 14.07 6.45 -3.79
CA ILE A 365 14.76 7.21 -2.73
C ILE A 365 15.38 6.28 -1.66
N ALA A 366 14.76 5.14 -1.37
CA ALA A 366 15.24 4.19 -0.37
C ALA A 366 16.68 3.76 -0.63
N PHE A 367 17.08 3.59 -1.89
CA PHE A 367 18.45 3.22 -2.24
C PHE A 367 19.45 4.36 -2.03
N ASP A 368 19.07 5.59 -2.33
CA ASP A 368 19.90 6.75 -2.06
C ASP A 368 20.08 6.94 -0.55
N LEU A 369 19.02 6.80 0.24
CA LEU A 369 19.07 6.88 1.70
C LEU A 369 19.90 5.74 2.30
N ALA A 370 19.72 4.51 1.82
CA ALA A 370 20.49 3.36 2.31
C ALA A 370 21.99 3.52 2.02
N ASP A 371 22.35 3.97 0.83
CA ASP A 371 23.74 4.23 0.45
C ASP A 371 24.35 5.41 1.23
N ARG A 372 23.61 6.52 1.33
CA ARG A 372 24.05 7.73 2.00
C ARG A 372 24.24 7.54 3.50
N LEU A 373 23.27 6.89 4.15
CA LEU A 373 23.28 6.61 5.58
C LEU A 373 24.03 5.33 5.94
N GLN A 374 24.33 4.47 4.96
CA GLN A 374 24.96 3.16 5.16
C GLN A 374 24.21 2.35 6.22
N THR A 375 22.91 2.07 5.96
CA THR A 375 22.03 1.42 6.91
C THR A 375 20.85 0.76 6.20
N PRO A 376 20.14 -0.21 6.80
CA PRO A 376 18.87 -0.69 6.30
C PRO A 376 17.82 0.43 6.23
N VAL A 377 17.04 0.44 5.15
CA VAL A 377 15.89 1.32 4.93
C VAL A 377 14.67 0.47 4.58
N PHE A 378 13.56 0.71 5.27
CA PHE A 378 12.30 0.01 5.04
C PHE A 378 11.33 0.89 4.27
N VAL A 379 10.71 0.34 3.22
CA VAL A 379 9.55 0.94 2.55
C VAL A 379 8.31 0.21 3.04
N MET A 380 7.55 0.88 3.90
CA MET A 380 6.39 0.34 4.62
C MET A 380 5.14 0.48 3.76
N ILE A 381 4.87 -0.52 2.96
CA ILE A 381 3.64 -0.65 2.17
C ILE A 381 2.69 -1.55 2.96
N ASP A 382 1.43 -1.60 2.60
CA ASP A 382 0.51 -2.62 3.08
C ASP A 382 -0.23 -3.28 1.90
N LEU A 383 -1.00 -4.33 2.18
CA LEU A 383 -1.74 -5.06 1.18
C LEU A 383 -2.69 -4.15 0.37
N ASP A 384 -3.31 -3.15 1.01
CA ASP A 384 -4.29 -2.28 0.34
C ASP A 384 -3.63 -1.39 -0.73
N ILE A 385 -2.42 -0.86 -0.47
CA ILE A 385 -1.63 -0.15 -1.49
C ILE A 385 -1.01 -1.15 -2.47
N GLY A 386 -0.41 -2.23 -1.96
CA GLY A 386 0.44 -3.13 -2.74
C GLY A 386 -0.30 -3.90 -3.82
N MET A 387 -1.48 -4.44 -3.51
CA MET A 387 -2.19 -5.40 -4.37
C MET A 387 -3.45 -4.86 -5.06
N ASN A 388 -3.84 -3.62 -4.83
CA ASN A 388 -4.99 -3.02 -5.50
C ASN A 388 -4.54 -1.99 -6.53
N HIS A 389 -5.19 -2.01 -7.70
CA HIS A 389 -5.02 -0.93 -8.66
C HIS A 389 -5.59 0.37 -8.11
N ARG A 390 -4.82 1.46 -8.23
CA ARG A 390 -5.24 2.79 -7.79
C ARG A 390 -4.92 3.83 -8.83
N LEU A 391 -5.74 4.85 -8.90
CA LEU A 391 -5.42 6.08 -9.61
C LEU A 391 -4.38 6.86 -8.82
N CYS A 392 -3.32 7.27 -9.50
CA CYS A 392 -2.33 8.16 -8.95
C CYS A 392 -1.82 9.13 -10.04
N ARG A 393 -1.10 10.16 -9.65
CA ARG A 393 -0.39 11.03 -10.60
C ARG A 393 0.57 10.21 -11.48
N PRO A 394 0.88 10.66 -12.70
CA PRO A 394 1.88 10.01 -13.53
C PRO A 394 3.22 9.84 -12.79
N LEU A 395 3.89 8.72 -13.02
CA LEU A 395 5.20 8.47 -12.43
C LEU A 395 6.23 9.34 -13.13
N ALA A 396 6.71 10.36 -12.43
CA ALA A 396 7.71 11.29 -12.93
C ALA A 396 9.11 10.80 -12.59
N TRP A 397 10.03 10.95 -13.53
CA TRP A 397 11.45 10.66 -13.33
C TRP A 397 12.31 11.73 -14.04
N ASP A 398 13.35 12.17 -13.35
CA ASP A 398 14.37 13.03 -13.91
C ASP A 398 15.57 12.19 -14.37
N ASP A 399 15.75 12.06 -15.67
CA ASP A 399 16.86 11.30 -16.26
C ASP A 399 18.24 11.91 -15.97
N ALA A 400 18.30 13.17 -15.56
CA ALA A 400 19.54 13.83 -15.13
C ALA A 400 19.92 13.50 -13.67
N ARG A 401 19.03 12.88 -12.91
CA ARG A 401 19.26 12.47 -11.52
C ARG A 401 20.43 11.50 -11.41
N LYS A 402 21.39 11.84 -10.56
CA LYS A 402 22.49 10.96 -10.20
C LYS A 402 22.16 10.18 -8.93
N TYR A 403 22.60 8.95 -8.89
CA TYR A 403 22.47 8.13 -7.67
C TYR A 403 23.36 8.68 -6.56
N ASP A 404 22.78 8.93 -5.39
CA ASP A 404 23.56 9.31 -4.21
C ASP A 404 24.18 8.05 -3.58
N ARG A 405 25.50 7.89 -3.78
CA ARG A 405 26.25 6.75 -3.23
C ARG A 405 26.80 7.04 -1.84
N GLY A 406 26.52 8.22 -1.28
CA GLY A 406 27.05 8.67 0.00
C GLY A 406 28.55 8.88 0.01
N LYS A 407 29.16 8.77 1.18
CA LYS A 407 30.60 8.98 1.39
C LYS A 407 31.42 7.77 0.95
N VAL A 408 31.86 7.76 -0.31
CA VAL A 408 32.73 6.71 -0.87
C VAL A 408 34.13 7.28 -1.06
N MET A 409 35.11 6.70 -0.39
CA MET A 409 36.53 7.05 -0.54
C MET A 409 37.06 6.53 -1.89
N THR A 410 37.72 7.37 -2.65
CA THR A 410 38.29 7.01 -3.95
C THR A 410 39.74 6.57 -3.82
N ALA A 411 40.23 5.80 -4.81
CA ALA A 411 41.65 5.45 -4.89
C ALA A 411 42.56 6.69 -4.89
N THR A 412 42.18 7.73 -5.63
CA THR A 412 42.93 9.00 -5.68
C THR A 412 43.03 9.70 -4.32
N ALA A 413 41.95 9.70 -3.54
CA ALA A 413 41.99 10.29 -2.21
C ALA A 413 42.89 9.47 -1.25
N LEU A 414 42.84 8.16 -1.34
CA LEU A 414 43.73 7.26 -0.56
C LEU A 414 45.22 7.45 -0.95
N GLU A 415 45.52 7.63 -2.24
CA GLU A 415 46.88 7.93 -2.70
C GLU A 415 47.37 9.29 -2.19
N ALA A 416 46.50 10.30 -2.19
CA ALA A 416 46.79 11.61 -1.65
C ALA A 416 46.95 11.66 -0.12
N GLY A 417 46.83 10.52 0.59
CA GLY A 417 47.03 10.40 2.04
C GLY A 417 45.81 10.73 2.89
N ALA A 418 44.61 10.66 2.34
CA ALA A 418 43.39 10.79 3.14
C ALA A 418 43.35 9.73 4.27
N ASP A 419 43.07 10.17 5.51
CA ASP A 419 42.91 9.25 6.63
C ASP A 419 41.60 8.45 6.44
N PHE A 420 41.75 7.13 6.41
CA PHE A 420 40.62 6.22 6.25
C PHE A 420 40.39 5.40 7.50
N GLY A 421 39.34 5.75 8.21
CA GLY A 421 38.74 4.90 9.25
C GLY A 421 37.32 4.53 8.85
N ARG A 422 37.05 3.22 8.72
CA ARG A 422 35.72 2.75 8.27
C ARG A 422 34.57 3.27 9.12
N TYR A 423 34.85 3.57 10.40
CA TYR A 423 33.85 4.06 11.35
C TYR A 423 34.27 5.43 11.94
N LEU A 424 35.16 6.14 11.27
CA LEU A 424 35.60 7.47 11.62
C LEU A 424 34.59 8.52 11.15
N ASP A 425 34.04 9.28 12.09
CA ASP A 425 33.16 10.41 11.81
C ASP A 425 34.00 11.66 11.55
N VAL A 426 34.21 11.99 10.28
CA VAL A 426 35.07 13.11 9.89
C VAL A 426 34.33 14.44 9.96
N ASP A 427 33.04 14.44 9.60
CA ASP A 427 32.24 15.67 9.39
C ASP A 427 31.32 15.96 10.59
N GLY A 428 31.26 15.07 11.61
CA GLY A 428 30.40 15.22 12.77
C GLY A 428 28.92 14.86 12.54
N ASP A 429 28.58 14.32 11.38
CA ASP A 429 27.22 13.91 11.01
C ASP A 429 26.91 12.44 11.34
N GLY A 430 27.88 11.72 11.93
CA GLY A 430 27.75 10.32 12.28
C GLY A 430 27.97 9.35 11.13
N ILE A 431 28.15 9.82 9.88
CA ILE A 431 28.25 9.01 8.67
C ILE A 431 29.74 8.86 8.28
N PRO A 432 30.34 7.66 8.35
CA PRO A 432 31.75 7.47 8.00
C PRO A 432 31.94 7.31 6.49
N TYR A 433 33.18 7.43 6.04
CA TYR A 433 33.56 7.03 4.70
C TYR A 433 33.64 5.51 4.57
N ARG A 434 33.29 4.97 3.40
CA ARG A 434 33.48 3.56 3.03
C ARG A 434 34.28 3.43 1.74
N THR A 435 34.90 2.27 1.57
CA THR A 435 35.47 1.81 0.32
C THR A 435 34.70 0.59 -0.17
N TYR A 436 34.82 0.28 -1.43
CA TYR A 436 34.34 -0.99 -1.98
C TYR A 436 35.52 -1.98 -2.17
N PRO A 437 35.26 -3.30 -2.19
CA PRO A 437 36.27 -4.25 -2.58
C PRO A 437 36.90 -3.88 -3.92
N GLY A 438 38.23 -3.83 -3.99
CA GLY A 438 38.97 -3.46 -5.18
C GLY A 438 39.15 -1.95 -5.40
N THR A 439 38.75 -1.09 -4.46
CA THR A 439 38.96 0.38 -4.56
C THR A 439 40.46 0.71 -4.70
N HIS A 440 41.33 0.03 -3.93
CA HIS A 440 42.77 0.26 -3.98
C HIS A 440 43.54 -1.04 -3.62
N PRO A 441 44.70 -1.32 -4.23
CA PRO A 441 45.40 -2.60 -4.02
C PRO A 441 45.92 -2.79 -2.59
N THR A 442 46.28 -1.70 -1.86
CA THR A 442 46.94 -1.80 -0.53
C THR A 442 46.35 -0.89 0.54
N LYS A 443 45.48 0.05 0.17
CA LYS A 443 44.90 1.04 1.09
C LYS A 443 43.38 0.92 1.16
N GLY A 444 42.78 1.39 2.25
CA GLY A 444 41.33 1.46 2.41
C GLY A 444 40.62 0.10 2.61
N SER A 445 41.38 -0.97 2.81
CA SER A 445 40.81 -2.26 3.20
C SER A 445 40.44 -2.26 4.69
N PHE A 446 39.36 -2.95 5.02
CA PHE A 446 38.89 -3.13 6.38
C PHE A 446 38.20 -4.47 6.53
N PHE A 447 38.08 -4.94 7.76
CA PHE A 447 37.36 -6.15 8.07
C PHE A 447 35.98 -5.80 8.63
N THR A 448 34.92 -6.15 7.90
CA THR A 448 33.54 -6.00 8.35
C THR A 448 33.18 -7.12 9.31
N ARG A 449 32.63 -6.76 10.47
CA ARG A 449 32.20 -7.73 11.49
C ARG A 449 31.02 -7.22 12.32
N GLY A 450 30.29 -8.15 12.90
CA GLY A 450 29.24 -7.84 13.88
C GLY A 450 29.75 -7.62 15.30
N THR A 451 31.05 -7.85 15.55
CA THR A 451 31.67 -7.61 16.89
C THR A 451 32.08 -6.16 17.07
N SER A 452 32.29 -5.74 18.33
CA SER A 452 32.74 -4.39 18.66
C SER A 452 34.09 -4.05 18.01
N ARG A 453 34.32 -2.76 17.75
CA ARG A 453 35.45 -2.25 16.99
C ARG A 453 35.70 -0.77 17.28
N ASP A 454 36.93 -0.33 17.02
CA ASP A 454 37.30 1.07 17.03
C ASP A 454 36.95 1.79 15.71
N ARG A 455 37.27 3.07 15.61
CA ARG A 455 37.02 3.92 14.42
C ARG A 455 37.72 3.41 13.15
N TYR A 456 38.78 2.62 13.30
CA TYR A 456 39.55 2.04 12.19
C TYR A 456 39.19 0.58 11.88
N ALA A 457 38.05 0.10 12.37
CA ALA A 457 37.56 -1.27 12.20
C ALA A 457 38.42 -2.35 12.88
N ARG A 458 39.28 -1.99 13.86
CA ARG A 458 40.04 -2.95 14.65
C ARG A 458 39.16 -3.49 15.77
N TYR A 459 39.19 -4.78 15.97
CA TYR A 459 38.47 -5.43 17.07
C TYR A 459 38.90 -4.83 18.43
N THR A 460 37.93 -4.51 19.27
CA THR A 460 38.15 -4.10 20.66
C THR A 460 36.87 -4.32 21.48
N GLU A 461 37.08 -4.66 22.77
CA GLU A 461 36.01 -4.74 23.79
C GLU A 461 36.12 -3.61 24.81
N GLU A 462 36.91 -2.57 24.51
CA GLU A 462 37.01 -1.37 25.34
C GLU A 462 35.68 -0.61 25.36
N GLY A 463 35.12 -0.42 26.58
CA GLY A 463 33.83 0.21 26.78
C GLY A 463 33.73 1.62 26.18
N ALA A 464 34.83 2.40 26.21
CA ALA A 464 34.89 3.73 25.62
C ALA A 464 34.75 3.71 24.10
N ALA A 465 35.39 2.75 23.42
CA ALA A 465 35.27 2.57 21.97
C ALA A 465 33.87 2.11 21.56
N TYR A 466 33.27 1.24 22.34
CA TYR A 466 31.89 0.82 22.14
C TYR A 466 30.92 2.00 22.28
N ALA A 467 31.00 2.75 23.37
CA ALA A 467 30.15 3.92 23.63
C ALA A 467 30.31 4.99 22.53
N ASP A 468 31.52 5.27 22.06
CA ASP A 468 31.79 6.20 20.96
C ASP A 468 31.07 5.76 19.66
N ASN A 469 31.11 4.48 19.32
CA ASN A 469 30.40 3.93 18.16
C ASN A 469 28.88 4.07 18.30
N MET A 470 28.32 3.73 19.46
CA MET A 470 26.86 3.82 19.68
C MET A 470 26.38 5.27 19.62
N GLN A 471 27.13 6.22 20.20
CA GLN A 471 26.81 7.65 20.11
C GLN A 471 26.92 8.17 18.67
N ARG A 472 27.88 7.68 17.89
CA ARG A 472 28.03 8.03 16.48
C ARG A 472 26.82 7.51 15.65
N LEU A 473 26.37 6.28 15.90
CA LEU A 473 25.16 5.72 15.25
C LEU A 473 23.91 6.53 15.57
N LEU A 474 23.77 7.03 16.82
CA LEU A 474 22.69 7.96 17.17
C LEU A 474 22.79 9.28 16.41
N ARG A 475 23.99 9.90 16.32
CA ARG A 475 24.19 11.12 15.50
C ARG A 475 23.81 10.90 14.05
N LYS A 476 24.20 9.78 13.45
CA LYS A 476 23.80 9.41 12.09
C LYS A 476 22.26 9.37 11.94
N PHE A 477 21.57 8.84 12.94
CA PHE A 477 20.12 8.76 12.94
C PHE A 477 19.47 10.14 13.13
N GLU A 478 20.06 11.04 13.91
CA GLU A 478 19.63 12.45 13.98
C GLU A 478 19.82 13.16 12.63
N THR A 479 20.97 12.97 11.97
CA THR A 479 21.21 13.48 10.61
C THR A 479 20.16 12.99 9.61
N ALA A 480 19.68 11.77 9.76
CA ALA A 480 18.66 11.20 8.88
C ALA A 480 17.33 11.98 8.92
N LYS A 481 16.99 12.68 10.01
CA LYS A 481 15.73 13.46 10.13
C LYS A 481 15.57 14.51 9.03
N ASP A 482 16.66 15.10 8.57
CA ASP A 482 16.65 16.12 7.52
C ASP A 482 16.78 15.54 6.11
N LEU A 483 17.11 14.25 5.99
CA LEU A 483 17.32 13.55 4.72
C LEU A 483 16.10 12.76 4.24
N VAL A 484 15.26 12.32 5.18
CA VAL A 484 14.04 11.56 4.87
C VAL A 484 12.92 12.47 4.37
N PRO A 485 11.93 11.93 3.64
CA PRO A 485 10.76 12.71 3.20
C PRO A 485 10.06 13.42 4.36
N ARG A 486 9.93 14.74 4.25
CA ARG A 486 9.25 15.55 5.26
C ARG A 486 7.76 15.23 5.32
N PRO A 487 7.10 15.34 6.49
CA PRO A 487 5.66 15.21 6.58
C PRO A 487 4.96 16.32 5.79
N LEU A 488 3.73 16.05 5.36
CA LEU A 488 2.89 17.04 4.70
C LEU A 488 1.86 17.58 5.69
N GLN A 489 1.70 18.90 5.71
CA GLN A 489 0.72 19.58 6.55
C GLN A 489 -0.32 20.27 5.70
N ALA A 490 -1.55 20.29 6.18
CA ALA A 490 -2.64 21.07 5.62
C ALA A 490 -3.49 21.62 6.77
N ASN A 491 -3.73 22.92 6.75
CA ASN A 491 -4.57 23.58 7.74
C ASN A 491 -6.04 23.44 7.34
N ALA A 492 -6.91 23.39 8.32
CA ALA A 492 -8.34 23.48 8.11
C ALA A 492 -8.74 24.89 7.59
N ASP A 493 -9.85 24.97 6.87
CA ASP A 493 -10.38 26.24 6.36
C ASP A 493 -10.73 27.22 7.50
N LYS A 494 -11.05 26.70 8.68
CA LYS A 494 -11.36 27.50 9.88
C LYS A 494 -10.35 27.16 10.98
N PRO A 495 -9.92 28.16 11.76
CA PRO A 495 -9.01 27.94 12.89
C PRO A 495 -9.51 26.84 13.82
N THR A 496 -8.63 25.94 14.19
CA THR A 496 -8.91 24.82 15.10
C THR A 496 -7.79 24.66 16.12
N LYS A 497 -8.11 23.99 17.23
CA LYS A 497 -7.16 23.59 18.26
C LYS A 497 -6.84 22.10 18.22
N TYR A 498 -7.35 21.43 17.22
CA TYR A 498 -7.28 19.98 17.10
C TYR A 498 -6.60 19.58 15.81
N GLY A 499 -5.67 18.65 15.93
CA GLY A 499 -4.96 18.10 14.78
C GLY A 499 -5.27 16.63 14.57
N VAL A 500 -4.92 16.12 13.37
CA VAL A 500 -4.92 14.69 13.06
C VAL A 500 -3.62 14.29 12.38
N ILE A 501 -3.00 13.23 12.88
CA ILE A 501 -1.82 12.57 12.29
C ILE A 501 -2.25 11.24 11.70
N TYR A 502 -1.76 10.94 10.50
CA TYR A 502 -2.03 9.69 9.78
C TYR A 502 -0.90 9.36 8.79
N PHE A 503 -0.92 8.18 8.19
CA PHE A 503 0.10 7.73 7.25
C PHE A 503 -0.39 6.60 6.34
N GLY A 504 0.38 6.29 5.29
CA GLY A 504 0.19 5.12 4.44
C GLY A 504 -1.21 5.01 3.85
N SER A 505 -1.76 3.81 3.79
CA SER A 505 -3.08 3.52 3.21
C SER A 505 -4.28 4.15 3.93
N THR A 506 -4.06 4.78 5.09
CA THR A 506 -5.08 5.60 5.77
C THR A 506 -5.38 6.89 5.00
N SER A 507 -4.40 7.44 4.28
CA SER A 507 -4.48 8.74 3.60
C SER A 507 -5.68 8.88 2.65
N PRO A 508 -5.95 7.95 1.74
CA PRO A 508 -7.06 8.12 0.79
C PRO A 508 -8.45 8.18 1.43
N ALA A 509 -8.62 7.58 2.63
CA ALA A 509 -9.88 7.66 3.36
C ALA A 509 -9.99 8.93 4.20
N MET A 510 -8.87 9.59 4.49
CA MET A 510 -8.82 10.78 5.33
C MET A 510 -9.48 11.98 4.65
N ASP A 511 -9.27 12.18 3.35
CA ASP A 511 -9.82 13.34 2.64
C ASP A 511 -11.37 13.34 2.72
N GLU A 512 -12.01 12.23 2.38
CA GLU A 512 -13.47 12.09 2.49
C GLU A 512 -13.95 12.17 3.96
N ALA A 513 -13.16 11.66 4.92
CA ALA A 513 -13.49 11.75 6.35
C ALA A 513 -13.46 13.20 6.87
N ILE A 514 -12.49 14.00 6.44
CA ILE A 514 -12.39 15.41 6.80
C ILE A 514 -13.59 16.18 6.24
N GLU A 515 -13.98 15.97 4.99
CA GLU A 515 -15.18 16.61 4.43
C GLU A 515 -16.44 16.26 5.23
N MET A 516 -16.59 15.00 5.67
CA MET A 516 -17.70 14.57 6.53
C MET A 516 -17.69 15.27 7.90
N LEU A 517 -16.51 15.53 8.47
CA LEU A 517 -16.36 16.25 9.74
C LEU A 517 -16.65 17.75 9.57
N GLU A 518 -16.11 18.38 8.53
CA GLU A 518 -16.31 19.78 8.20
C GLU A 518 -17.78 20.09 7.93
N ALA A 519 -18.50 19.18 7.27
CA ALA A 519 -19.96 19.30 7.08
C ALA A 519 -20.74 19.36 8.41
N LYS A 520 -20.15 18.85 9.51
CA LYS A 520 -20.68 18.95 10.88
C LYS A 520 -20.09 20.11 11.68
N GLY A 521 -19.25 20.94 11.06
CA GLY A 521 -18.56 22.04 11.72
C GLY A 521 -17.41 21.60 12.63
N GLN A 522 -16.86 20.41 12.42
CA GLN A 522 -15.73 19.87 13.15
C GLN A 522 -14.47 19.97 12.26
N ASN A 523 -13.59 20.92 12.57
CA ASN A 523 -12.41 21.22 11.75
C ASN A 523 -11.15 20.67 12.42
N LEU A 524 -10.21 20.14 11.61
CA LEU A 524 -8.95 19.55 12.05
C LEU A 524 -7.81 19.98 11.13
N ASP A 525 -6.70 20.43 11.69
CA ASP A 525 -5.46 20.53 10.95
C ASP A 525 -4.90 19.12 10.73
N ARG A 526 -4.24 18.91 9.60
CA ARG A 526 -3.78 17.59 9.17
C ARG A 526 -2.27 17.54 9.06
N LEU A 527 -1.67 16.44 9.53
CA LEU A 527 -0.28 16.11 9.29
C LEU A 527 -0.17 14.66 8.82
N ARG A 528 0.32 14.45 7.61
CA ARG A 528 0.63 13.13 7.09
C ARG A 528 2.10 12.81 7.31
N VAL A 529 2.38 11.80 8.12
CA VAL A 529 3.72 11.28 8.33
C VAL A 529 4.16 10.49 7.09
N ARG A 530 5.38 10.78 6.60
CA ARG A 530 5.94 10.15 5.40
C ARG A 530 7.18 9.32 5.69
N ALA A 531 7.83 9.55 6.82
CA ALA A 531 9.04 8.82 7.20
C ALA A 531 9.29 8.82 8.71
N PHE A 532 10.14 7.92 9.14
CA PHE A 532 10.82 7.87 10.42
C PHE A 532 12.33 7.72 10.14
N PRO A 533 13.23 8.45 10.86
CA PRO A 533 13.00 9.31 12.03
C PRO A 533 12.15 10.55 11.72
N PHE A 534 11.44 11.03 12.73
CA PHE A 534 10.52 12.14 12.56
C PHE A 534 11.25 13.48 12.42
N HIS A 535 10.90 14.24 11.40
CA HIS A 535 11.31 15.64 11.26
C HIS A 535 10.70 16.50 12.39
N SER A 536 11.37 17.56 12.79
CA SER A 536 10.94 18.46 13.88
C SER A 536 9.54 19.07 13.70
N SER A 537 9.05 19.17 12.46
CA SER A 537 7.68 19.64 12.20
C SER A 537 6.58 18.75 12.82
N VAL A 538 6.86 17.48 13.11
CA VAL A 538 5.91 16.61 13.83
C VAL A 538 5.73 17.08 15.27
N THR A 539 6.82 17.39 15.97
CA THR A 539 6.76 17.93 17.34
C THR A 539 6.12 19.31 17.38
N SER A 540 6.46 20.18 16.42
CA SER A 540 5.84 21.51 16.31
C SER A 540 4.34 21.39 16.09
N PHE A 541 3.90 20.55 15.15
CA PHE A 541 2.47 20.31 14.91
C PHE A 541 1.73 19.87 16.19
N ILE A 542 2.29 18.93 16.93
CA ILE A 542 1.67 18.46 18.17
C ILE A 542 1.66 19.57 19.23
N ALA A 543 2.69 20.42 19.29
CA ALA A 543 2.76 21.54 20.24
C ALA A 543 1.72 22.62 19.96
N ASP A 544 1.38 22.86 18.70
CA ASP A 544 0.43 23.91 18.26
C ASP A 544 -1.04 23.55 18.53
N HIS A 545 -1.35 22.31 18.92
CA HIS A 545 -2.72 21.83 19.13
C HIS A 545 -2.96 21.45 20.61
N ASP A 546 -4.19 21.60 21.10
CA ASP A 546 -4.57 21.14 22.44
C ASP A 546 -4.42 19.62 22.56
N PHE A 547 -4.84 18.89 21.54
CA PHE A 547 -4.54 17.46 21.32
C PHE A 547 -4.63 17.09 19.83
N VAL A 548 -4.06 15.93 19.51
CA VAL A 548 -3.96 15.43 18.14
C VAL A 548 -4.45 13.99 18.08
N PHE A 549 -5.37 13.71 17.16
CA PHE A 549 -5.77 12.33 16.83
C PHE A 549 -4.66 11.64 16.06
N VAL A 550 -4.38 10.37 16.37
CA VAL A 550 -3.47 9.53 15.60
C VAL A 550 -4.28 8.37 15.02
N VAL A 551 -4.45 8.37 13.70
CA VAL A 551 -5.29 7.40 12.99
C VAL A 551 -4.40 6.34 12.36
N GLU A 552 -4.58 5.09 12.77
CA GLU A 552 -3.75 3.97 12.32
C GLU A 552 -4.51 2.65 12.24
N GLN A 553 -4.00 1.73 11.42
CA GLN A 553 -4.63 0.44 11.16
C GLN A 553 -3.93 -0.68 11.93
N ASN A 554 -3.85 -0.53 13.24
CA ASN A 554 -3.38 -1.54 14.19
C ASN A 554 -4.06 -1.34 15.56
N ARG A 555 -3.99 -2.37 16.43
CA ARG A 555 -4.59 -2.35 17.77
C ARG A 555 -3.75 -1.58 18.78
N ASP A 556 -2.44 -1.61 18.63
CA ASP A 556 -1.51 -1.25 19.70
C ASP A 556 -0.96 0.19 19.56
N ALA A 557 -1.58 1.01 18.69
CA ALA A 557 -1.21 2.41 18.49
C ALA A 557 0.30 2.59 18.24
N GLN A 558 0.84 1.84 17.26
CA GLN A 558 2.28 1.70 17.06
C GLN A 558 2.95 3.00 16.61
N LEU A 559 2.34 3.75 15.68
CA LEU A 559 2.87 5.05 15.27
C LEU A 559 2.81 6.05 16.44
N ARG A 560 1.68 6.09 17.17
CA ARG A 560 1.55 6.92 18.37
C ARG A 560 2.63 6.60 19.38
N SER A 561 2.86 5.32 19.66
CA SER A 561 3.90 4.87 20.61
C SER A 561 5.29 5.29 20.14
N LEU A 562 5.58 5.18 18.85
CA LEU A 562 6.85 5.61 18.28
C LEU A 562 7.03 7.14 18.40
N ILE A 563 5.98 7.94 18.15
CA ILE A 563 6.03 9.42 18.35
C ILE A 563 6.28 9.76 19.82
N VAL A 564 5.58 9.12 20.75
CA VAL A 564 5.78 9.34 22.19
C VAL A 564 7.23 9.08 22.58
N ASN A 565 7.79 7.93 22.19
CA ASN A 565 9.14 7.51 22.56
C ASN A 565 10.22 8.37 21.92
N GLU A 566 10.09 8.69 20.64
CA GLU A 566 11.16 9.35 19.87
C GLU A 566 11.11 10.87 19.94
N CYS A 567 9.94 11.44 20.20
CA CYS A 567 9.76 12.89 20.31
C CYS A 567 9.56 13.39 21.75
N GLY A 568 9.50 12.49 22.75
CA GLY A 568 9.28 12.87 24.15
C GLY A 568 7.94 13.56 24.40
N ILE A 569 6.90 13.17 23.68
CA ILE A 569 5.55 13.77 23.76
C ILE A 569 4.78 13.15 24.93
N ASP A 570 4.07 13.99 25.71
CA ASP A 570 3.11 13.48 26.68
C ASP A 570 2.00 12.67 25.98
N PRO A 571 1.83 11.38 26.32
CA PRO A 571 0.84 10.50 25.68
C PRO A 571 -0.60 11.04 25.75
N VAL A 572 -0.94 11.86 26.72
CA VAL A 572 -2.29 12.47 26.88
C VAL A 572 -2.62 13.41 25.71
N ARG A 573 -1.62 13.98 25.06
CA ARG A 573 -1.79 14.86 23.90
C ARG A 573 -2.17 14.13 22.61
N LEU A 574 -2.00 12.81 22.57
CA LEU A 574 -2.22 11.98 21.39
C LEU A 574 -3.39 11.01 21.61
N VAL A 575 -4.49 11.24 20.91
CA VAL A 575 -5.71 10.42 20.99
C VAL A 575 -5.68 9.36 19.91
N PRO A 576 -5.62 8.05 20.25
CA PRO A 576 -5.57 7.00 19.25
C PRO A 576 -6.94 6.74 18.62
N ILE A 577 -6.98 6.65 17.29
CA ILE A 577 -8.13 6.17 16.51
C ILE A 577 -7.66 4.90 15.77
N LEU A 578 -8.11 3.76 16.22
CA LEU A 578 -7.54 2.46 15.84
C LEU A 578 -8.56 1.60 15.07
N HIS A 579 -8.15 1.13 13.90
CA HIS A 579 -8.90 0.20 13.06
C HIS A 579 -8.06 -1.06 12.82
N TYR A 580 -8.60 -2.26 13.12
CA TYR A 580 -7.80 -3.49 13.07
C TYR A 580 -8.60 -4.76 12.80
N ASP A 581 -9.64 -4.68 11.98
CA ASP A 581 -10.43 -5.85 11.57
C ASP A 581 -9.90 -6.56 10.31
N GLY A 582 -8.78 -6.08 9.76
CA GLY A 582 -8.15 -6.62 8.56
C GLY A 582 -8.76 -6.10 7.25
N THR A 583 -9.77 -5.25 7.30
CA THR A 583 -10.27 -4.51 6.14
C THR A 583 -9.63 -3.11 6.06
N PRO A 584 -9.58 -2.48 4.88
CA PRO A 584 -9.13 -1.10 4.78
C PRO A 584 -9.98 -0.16 5.63
N ILE A 585 -9.34 0.77 6.34
CA ILE A 585 -10.04 1.78 7.12
C ILE A 585 -10.95 2.63 6.22
N THR A 586 -12.14 2.97 6.72
CA THR A 586 -13.12 3.71 5.93
C THR A 586 -13.26 5.16 6.39
N ALA A 587 -13.60 6.06 5.46
CA ALA A 587 -13.86 7.45 5.76
C ALA A 587 -14.95 7.63 6.83
N ARG A 588 -16.03 6.82 6.75
CA ARG A 588 -17.11 6.84 7.74
C ARG A 588 -16.66 6.41 9.13
N PHE A 589 -15.76 5.42 9.24
CA PHE A 589 -15.18 5.01 10.53
C PHE A 589 -14.39 6.16 11.14
N ILE A 590 -13.49 6.77 10.37
CA ILE A 590 -12.65 7.89 10.83
C ILE A 590 -13.52 9.05 11.28
N ALA A 591 -14.45 9.52 10.44
CA ALA A 591 -15.33 10.64 10.72
C ALA A 591 -16.23 10.40 11.94
N ARG A 592 -16.72 9.17 12.12
CA ARG A 592 -17.51 8.80 13.29
C ARG A 592 -16.68 8.82 14.56
N ALA A 593 -15.55 8.11 14.58
CA ALA A 593 -14.73 7.95 15.78
C ALA A 593 -14.16 9.30 16.27
N ILE A 594 -13.68 10.14 15.36
CA ILE A 594 -13.23 11.49 15.69
C ILE A 594 -14.41 12.38 16.12
N GLY A 595 -15.52 12.35 15.39
CA GLY A 595 -16.70 13.16 15.68
C GLY A 595 -17.30 12.86 17.05
N GLU A 596 -17.45 11.59 17.42
CA GLU A 596 -17.93 11.17 18.75
C GLU A 596 -17.01 11.69 19.87
N HIS A 597 -15.70 11.67 19.67
CA HIS A 597 -14.74 12.20 20.63
C HIS A 597 -14.86 13.72 20.78
N LEU A 598 -14.94 14.46 19.68
CA LEU A 598 -15.13 15.91 19.69
C LEU A 598 -16.46 16.34 20.31
N ASP A 599 -17.53 15.61 20.08
CA ASP A 599 -18.84 15.90 20.67
C ASP A 599 -18.84 15.61 22.18
N ALA A 600 -18.14 14.58 22.64
CA ALA A 600 -17.98 14.31 24.08
C ALA A 600 -17.26 15.45 24.80
N LEU A 601 -16.29 16.09 24.17
CA LEU A 601 -15.58 17.26 24.72
C LEU A 601 -16.49 18.49 24.88
N LYS A 602 -17.46 18.69 24.00
CA LYS A 602 -18.44 19.79 24.11
C LYS A 602 -19.36 19.59 25.32
N ILE A 603 -19.68 18.33 25.66
CA ILE A 603 -20.61 18.02 26.76
C ILE A 603 -19.88 18.06 28.12
N THR A 604 -18.59 17.74 28.15
CA THR A 604 -17.78 17.76 29.38
C THR A 604 -16.70 18.82 29.24
N PRO A 605 -16.95 20.08 29.64
CA PRO A 605 -15.89 21.08 29.63
C PRO A 605 -14.76 20.58 30.53
N LEU A 606 -13.56 20.54 29.99
CA LEU A 606 -12.33 20.12 30.68
C LEU A 606 -12.32 20.69 32.11
N ARG A 607 -12.51 19.84 33.11
CA ARG A 607 -12.17 20.22 34.49
C ARG A 607 -10.68 20.54 34.43
N LYS A 608 -10.34 21.83 34.63
CA LYS A 608 -8.98 22.27 34.87
C LYS A 608 -8.45 21.38 35.98
N VAL A 609 -7.54 20.47 35.64
CA VAL A 609 -6.67 19.85 36.61
C VAL A 609 -5.76 20.99 37.06
N VAL A 610 -6.18 21.62 38.15
CA VAL A 610 -5.34 22.57 38.88
C VAL A 610 -4.21 21.74 39.48
N SER A 611 -3.02 22.12 39.11
CA SER A 611 -1.69 21.69 39.53
C SER A 611 -1.61 21.08 40.93
#